data_85efa0aed5a247fa141765ebce4c69fc
#
_entry.id   85efa0aed5a247fa141765ebce4c69fc
#
_cell.length_a   1.000
_cell.length_b   1.000
_cell.length_c   1.000
_cell.angle_alpha   90.00
_cell.angle_beta   90.00
_cell.angle_gamma   90.00
#
_symmetry.space_group_name_H-M   'P 1'
#
loop_
_entity.id
_entity.type
_entity.pdbx_description
1 polymer ?
#
loop_
_entity_poly.entity_id
_entity_poly.type
_entity_poly.pdbx_seq_one_letter_code
_entity_poly.pdbx_strand_id
1 'polypeptide(L)'
;LEGRDQKGNVTGGWDLQELRSIQDYYVKYGLSAASGVSEVASIGGYVQEYQVDVDPEKMRQYKISLDQIVKAVKESNQDIGAQTLEINQAEYLVRGLGYVKSIGDIENAVVSSQDFTALRSKDVARVHLVPQASRGILAKEGAAVVRVFVVARYGATPMEFIYTV
;
A
#
# COMPACT_ATOMS: atom_id res chain seq x y z
N LEU A 1 0.36 -12.36 -16.03
CA LEU A 1 1.81 -12.17 -15.89
C LEU A 1 2.39 -13.42 -15.23
N GLU A 2 3.15 -14.20 -15.97
CA GLU A 2 3.82 -15.41 -15.50
C GLU A 2 5.31 -15.23 -15.68
N GLY A 3 6.06 -15.26 -14.62
CA GLY A 3 7.52 -15.34 -14.67
C GLY A 3 7.95 -16.74 -14.22
N ARG A 4 7.67 -17.81 -15.03
CA ARG A 4 7.99 -19.19 -14.65
C ARG A 4 8.74 -19.95 -15.73
N ASP A 5 9.64 -20.82 -15.28
CA ASP A 5 10.27 -21.82 -16.15
C ASP A 5 9.35 -23.06 -16.32
N GLN A 6 9.76 -23.99 -17.19
CA GLN A 6 9.04 -25.24 -17.44
C GLN A 6 8.92 -26.16 -16.21
N LYS A 7 9.69 -25.89 -15.15
CA LYS A 7 9.66 -26.63 -13.88
C LYS A 7 8.78 -25.95 -12.82
N GLY A 8 8.13 -24.83 -13.18
CA GLY A 8 7.26 -24.08 -12.30
C GLY A 8 7.98 -23.06 -11.40
N ASN A 9 9.29 -22.87 -11.56
CA ASN A 9 10.03 -21.86 -10.82
C ASN A 9 9.81 -20.48 -11.42
N VAL A 10 9.80 -19.44 -10.59
CA VAL A 10 9.71 -18.05 -11.06
C VAL A 10 10.97 -17.70 -11.82
N THR A 11 10.84 -17.42 -13.12
CA THR A 11 11.98 -17.13 -14.02
C THR A 11 12.26 -15.64 -14.20
N GLY A 12 11.30 -14.80 -13.91
CA GLY A 12 11.40 -13.36 -14.15
C GLY A 12 12.02 -12.53 -13.01
N GLY A 13 12.40 -13.16 -11.89
CA GLY A 13 12.82 -12.42 -10.69
C GLY A 13 11.69 -11.69 -9.97
N TRP A 14 10.45 -11.87 -10.40
CA TRP A 14 9.26 -11.23 -9.85
C TRP A 14 8.49 -12.22 -8.99
N ASP A 15 8.25 -11.87 -7.74
CA ASP A 15 7.35 -12.65 -6.89
C ASP A 15 5.87 -12.25 -7.12
N LEU A 16 4.95 -12.94 -6.45
CA LEU A 16 3.51 -12.69 -6.59
C LEU A 16 3.09 -11.31 -6.06
N GLN A 17 3.83 -10.74 -5.11
CA GLN A 17 3.59 -9.42 -4.58
C GLN A 17 4.04 -8.34 -5.58
N GLU A 18 5.22 -8.52 -6.17
CA GLU A 18 5.74 -7.62 -7.20
C GLU A 18 4.85 -7.63 -8.45
N LEU A 19 4.45 -8.83 -8.92
CA LEU A 19 3.51 -8.97 -10.03
C LEU A 19 2.17 -8.29 -9.74
N ARG A 20 1.66 -8.41 -8.51
CA ARG A 20 0.44 -7.73 -8.12
C ARG A 20 0.61 -6.21 -8.08
N SER A 21 1.73 -5.73 -7.60
CA SER A 21 2.05 -4.29 -7.58
C SER A 21 2.16 -3.72 -9.00
N ILE A 22 2.88 -4.40 -9.90
CA ILE A 22 2.97 -4.00 -11.31
C ILE A 22 1.58 -3.95 -11.94
N GLN A 23 0.75 -4.96 -11.67
CA GLN A 23 -0.59 -5.01 -12.20
C GLN A 23 -1.47 -3.86 -11.71
N ASP A 24 -1.49 -3.60 -10.41
CA ASP A 24 -2.39 -2.60 -9.83
C ASP A 24 -1.95 -1.16 -10.13
N TYR A 25 -0.64 -0.89 -10.21
CA TYR A 25 -0.12 0.47 -10.41
C TYR A 25 0.19 0.83 -11.88
N TYR A 26 0.51 -0.15 -12.72
CA TYR A 26 0.85 0.11 -14.12
C TYR A 26 -0.17 -0.47 -15.09
N VAL A 27 -0.40 -1.78 -15.05
CA VAL A 27 -1.25 -2.48 -16.03
C VAL A 27 -2.70 -2.02 -15.89
N LYS A 28 -3.23 -2.01 -14.69
CA LYS A 28 -4.61 -1.58 -14.41
C LYS A 28 -4.83 -0.14 -14.85
N TYR A 29 -3.88 0.74 -14.58
CA TYR A 29 -3.97 2.15 -14.96
C TYR A 29 -3.98 2.32 -16.49
N GLY A 30 -3.06 1.65 -17.19
CA GLY A 30 -3.01 1.68 -18.65
C GLY A 30 -4.28 1.15 -19.31
N LEU A 31 -4.78 -0.01 -18.83
CA LEU A 31 -5.99 -0.63 -19.36
C LEU A 31 -7.26 0.19 -19.05
N SER A 32 -7.32 0.84 -17.89
CA SER A 32 -8.47 1.69 -17.53
C SER A 32 -8.60 2.94 -18.42
N ALA A 33 -7.51 3.37 -19.03
CA ALA A 33 -7.51 4.50 -19.96
C ALA A 33 -8.00 4.14 -21.36
N ALA A 34 -8.12 2.84 -21.69
CA ALA A 34 -8.56 2.37 -23.01
C ALA A 34 -10.06 2.65 -23.23
N SER A 35 -10.41 3.01 -24.46
CA SER A 35 -11.80 3.30 -24.83
C SER A 35 -12.68 2.05 -24.69
N GLY A 36 -13.87 2.19 -24.12
CA GLY A 36 -14.81 1.08 -23.94
C GLY A 36 -14.61 0.24 -22.71
N VAL A 37 -13.56 0.50 -21.89
CA VAL A 37 -13.34 -0.17 -20.61
C VAL A 37 -14.25 0.44 -19.55
N SER A 38 -14.96 -0.42 -18.83
CA SER A 38 -15.80 -0.04 -17.68
C SER A 38 -15.06 -0.22 -16.37
N GLU A 39 -14.37 -1.35 -16.22
CA GLU A 39 -13.65 -1.71 -15.00
C GLU A 39 -12.47 -2.62 -15.32
N VAL A 40 -11.43 -2.51 -14.53
CA VAL A 40 -10.27 -3.42 -14.55
C VAL A 40 -10.11 -4.01 -13.15
N ALA A 41 -10.33 -5.32 -13.03
CA ALA A 41 -10.23 -6.06 -11.77
C ALA A 41 -8.99 -6.95 -11.76
N SER A 42 -8.30 -7.00 -10.63
CA SER A 42 -7.12 -7.83 -10.39
C SER A 42 -7.47 -9.02 -9.49
N ILE A 43 -7.09 -10.23 -9.88
CA ILE A 43 -7.25 -11.45 -9.07
C ILE A 43 -5.93 -12.18 -8.98
N GLY A 44 -5.64 -12.72 -7.79
CA GLY A 44 -4.40 -13.43 -7.48
C GLY A 44 -3.28 -12.51 -7.01
N GLY A 45 -2.16 -13.09 -6.62
CA GLY A 45 -1.10 -12.40 -5.92
C GLY A 45 -1.54 -11.87 -4.54
N TYR A 46 -0.72 -11.09 -3.92
CA TYR A 46 -1.05 -10.41 -2.67
C TYR A 46 -0.53 -8.97 -2.65
N VAL A 47 -1.28 -8.11 -1.98
CA VAL A 47 -0.87 -6.74 -1.70
C VAL A 47 -0.03 -6.74 -0.44
N GLN A 48 1.02 -5.95 -0.39
CA GLN A 48 1.84 -5.76 0.80
C GLN A 48 1.18 -4.72 1.72
N GLU A 49 1.14 -5.02 3.01
CA GLU A 49 0.64 -4.08 4.01
C GLU A 49 1.60 -3.93 5.19
N TYR A 50 1.58 -2.79 5.85
CA TYR A 50 2.28 -2.57 7.10
C TYR A 50 1.44 -3.13 8.24
N GLN A 51 1.97 -4.14 8.92
CA GLN A 51 1.37 -4.68 10.13
C GLN A 51 2.06 -4.09 11.35
N VAL A 52 1.26 -3.58 12.29
CA VAL A 52 1.74 -3.03 13.56
C VAL A 52 1.28 -3.95 14.69
N ASP A 53 2.19 -4.76 15.19
CA ASP A 53 1.95 -5.67 16.30
C ASP A 53 2.23 -4.99 17.63
N VAL A 54 1.17 -4.73 18.37
CA VAL A 54 1.24 -3.99 19.62
C VAL A 54 1.51 -4.93 20.79
N ASP A 55 2.43 -4.53 21.70
CA ASP A 55 2.76 -5.26 22.92
C ASP A 55 1.86 -4.79 24.07
N PRO A 56 0.90 -5.63 24.56
CA PRO A 56 -0.01 -5.25 25.62
C PRO A 56 0.68 -4.97 26.96
N GLU A 57 1.81 -5.61 27.24
CA GLU A 57 2.59 -5.40 28.47
C GLU A 57 3.20 -4.00 28.48
N LYS A 58 3.81 -3.62 27.38
CA LYS A 58 4.37 -2.27 27.21
C LYS A 58 3.30 -1.19 27.21
N MET A 59 2.14 -1.45 26.60
CA MET A 59 0.99 -0.53 26.69
C MET A 59 0.60 -0.26 28.14
N ARG A 60 0.52 -1.31 28.96
CA ARG A 60 0.20 -1.17 30.40
C ARG A 60 1.30 -0.42 31.15
N GLN A 61 2.56 -0.74 30.89
CA GLN A 61 3.71 -0.09 31.52
C GLN A 61 3.75 1.41 31.27
N TYR A 62 3.51 1.81 30.01
CA TYR A 62 3.50 3.21 29.59
C TYR A 62 2.12 3.89 29.71
N LYS A 63 1.09 3.18 30.21
CA LYS A 63 -0.29 3.65 30.36
C LYS A 63 -0.87 4.23 29.07
N ILE A 64 -0.63 3.54 27.93
CA ILE A 64 -1.08 3.93 26.61
C ILE A 64 -2.23 3.07 26.16
N SER A 65 -3.25 3.69 25.55
CA SER A 65 -4.37 3.00 24.93
C SER A 65 -4.06 2.63 23.47
N LEU A 66 -4.76 1.61 22.96
CA LEU A 66 -4.67 1.24 21.54
C LEU A 66 -5.08 2.40 20.64
N ASP A 67 -6.10 3.17 21.03
CA ASP A 67 -6.59 4.32 20.25
C ASP A 67 -5.52 5.40 20.07
N GLN A 68 -4.65 5.61 21.06
CA GLN A 68 -3.54 6.54 20.95
C GLN A 68 -2.51 6.07 19.91
N ILE A 69 -2.22 4.77 19.85
CA ILE A 69 -1.31 4.20 18.84
C ILE A 69 -1.95 4.33 17.45
N VAL A 70 -3.22 3.94 17.30
CA VAL A 70 -3.95 4.06 16.03
C VAL A 70 -3.99 5.51 15.54
N LYS A 71 -4.24 6.46 16.46
CA LYS A 71 -4.24 7.89 16.15
C LYS A 71 -2.87 8.35 15.67
N ALA A 72 -1.81 8.01 16.40
CA ALA A 72 -0.43 8.39 16.05
C ALA A 72 -0.01 7.86 14.68
N VAL A 73 -0.33 6.60 14.37
CA VAL A 73 -0.04 6.01 13.05
C VAL A 73 -0.85 6.70 11.95
N LYS A 74 -2.12 7.02 12.17
CA LYS A 74 -2.93 7.76 11.21
C LYS A 74 -2.41 9.17 10.96
N GLU A 75 -2.03 9.88 12.01
CA GLU A 75 -1.50 11.23 11.91
C GLU A 75 -0.11 11.27 11.24
N SER A 76 0.70 10.21 11.42
CA SER A 76 1.99 10.10 10.72
C SER A 76 1.85 9.83 9.21
N ASN A 77 0.66 9.49 8.73
CA ASN A 77 0.37 9.24 7.31
C ASN A 77 -0.56 10.30 6.71
N GLN A 78 -0.38 11.55 7.10
CA GLN A 78 -1.16 12.66 6.59
C GLN A 78 -0.24 13.74 6.00
N ASP A 79 -0.61 14.19 4.81
CA ASP A 79 0.01 15.38 4.21
C ASP A 79 -0.58 16.61 4.90
N ILE A 80 0.25 17.40 5.54
CA ILE A 80 -0.18 18.66 6.14
C ILE A 80 -0.12 19.72 5.04
N GLY A 81 -1.26 20.35 4.77
CA GLY A 81 -1.38 21.39 3.76
C GLY A 81 -0.37 22.50 3.97
N ALA A 82 0.03 23.12 2.87
CA ALA A 82 1.01 24.19 2.87
C ALA A 82 0.52 25.39 3.71
N GLN A 83 1.35 25.80 4.66
CA GLN A 83 1.24 27.11 5.31
C GLN A 83 2.28 28.05 4.72
N THR A 84 1.88 29.26 4.44
CA THR A 84 2.80 30.32 4.04
C THR A 84 3.42 30.94 5.29
N LEU A 85 4.75 30.98 5.31
CA LEU A 85 5.53 31.71 6.29
C LEU A 85 6.14 32.93 5.61
N GLU A 86 5.80 34.13 6.09
CA GLU A 86 6.41 35.33 5.62
C GLU A 86 7.60 35.70 6.51
N ILE A 87 8.81 35.67 5.93
CA ILE A 87 10.06 36.00 6.60
C ILE A 87 10.82 36.99 5.72
N ASN A 88 11.15 38.17 6.25
CA ASN A 88 11.94 39.20 5.56
C ASN A 88 11.37 39.61 4.19
N GLN A 89 10.05 39.82 4.09
CA GLN A 89 9.34 40.17 2.85
C GLN A 89 9.40 39.09 1.74
N ALA A 90 9.78 37.86 2.09
CA ALA A 90 9.70 36.71 1.21
C ALA A 90 8.69 35.69 1.75
N GLU A 91 7.82 35.21 0.89
CA GLU A 91 6.80 34.24 1.22
C GLU A 91 7.35 32.82 0.97
N TYR A 92 7.45 32.02 2.02
CA TYR A 92 7.90 30.63 1.96
C TYR A 92 6.71 29.69 2.09
N LEU A 93 6.53 28.82 1.12
CA LEU A 93 5.54 27.76 1.18
C LEU A 93 6.13 26.56 1.94
N VAL A 94 5.65 26.33 3.16
CA VAL A 94 6.07 25.18 3.98
C VAL A 94 5.05 24.06 3.80
N ARG A 95 5.47 22.97 3.17
CA ARG A 95 4.67 21.77 2.99
C ARG A 95 5.20 20.63 3.86
N GLY A 96 4.37 20.10 4.75
CA GLY A 96 4.68 18.90 5.51
C GLY A 96 4.42 17.65 4.65
N LEU A 97 5.47 17.00 4.16
CA LEU A 97 5.34 15.71 3.47
C LEU A 97 5.19 14.61 4.53
N GLY A 98 3.97 14.16 4.78
CA GLY A 98 3.62 13.26 5.87
C GLY A 98 3.24 11.84 5.45
N TYR A 99 3.38 11.45 4.18
CA TYR A 99 3.08 10.07 3.79
C TYR A 99 4.16 9.09 4.23
N VAL A 100 3.72 7.99 4.81
CA VAL A 100 4.58 6.86 5.18
C VAL A 100 5.22 6.26 3.93
N LYS A 101 6.54 6.21 3.91
CA LYS A 101 7.34 5.63 2.82
C LYS A 101 8.12 4.40 3.25
N SER A 102 8.34 4.24 4.54
CA SER A 102 9.15 3.18 5.10
C SER A 102 8.60 2.68 6.44
N ILE A 103 9.04 1.50 6.87
CA ILE A 103 8.78 0.96 8.21
C ILE A 103 9.22 1.97 9.27
N GLY A 104 10.39 2.60 9.07
CA GLY A 104 10.96 3.56 10.01
C GLY A 104 10.08 4.78 10.26
N ASP A 105 9.27 5.20 9.30
CA ASP A 105 8.36 6.33 9.48
C ASP A 105 7.26 5.98 10.47
N ILE A 106 6.70 4.77 10.39
CA ILE A 106 5.69 4.26 11.32
C ILE A 106 6.32 4.02 12.70
N GLU A 107 7.52 3.44 12.75
CA GLU A 107 8.25 3.17 13.99
C GLU A 107 8.57 4.45 14.77
N ASN A 108 8.87 5.53 14.07
CA ASN A 108 9.18 6.82 14.66
C ASN A 108 7.96 7.70 14.96
N ALA A 109 6.74 7.26 14.60
CA ALA A 109 5.51 7.97 14.97
C ALA A 109 5.42 8.16 16.49
N VAL A 110 5.17 9.39 16.94
CA VAL A 110 5.07 9.75 18.35
C VAL A 110 3.69 9.39 18.88
N VAL A 111 3.62 8.43 19.79
CA VAL A 111 2.36 7.95 20.39
C VAL A 111 1.95 8.82 21.59
N SER A 112 2.93 9.23 22.40
CA SER A 112 2.70 10.09 23.55
C SER A 112 3.96 10.90 23.86
N SER A 113 3.77 12.06 24.48
CA SER A 113 4.88 12.86 25.02
C SER A 113 4.61 13.10 26.50
N GLN A 114 5.40 12.45 27.36
CA GLN A 114 5.36 12.64 28.80
C GLN A 114 6.74 13.08 29.30
N ASP A 115 6.75 14.07 30.19
CA ASP A 115 7.98 14.56 30.82
C ASP A 115 9.14 14.87 29.85
N PHE A 116 8.83 15.57 28.74
CA PHE A 116 9.77 15.91 27.67
C PHE A 116 10.39 14.71 26.94
N THR A 117 9.92 13.49 27.19
CA THR A 117 10.35 12.29 26.48
C THR A 117 9.26 11.83 25.52
N ALA A 118 9.59 11.77 24.24
CA ALA A 118 8.65 11.28 23.22
C ALA A 118 8.66 9.74 23.22
N LEU A 119 7.52 9.12 23.53
CA LEU A 119 7.32 7.69 23.34
C LEU A 119 6.91 7.41 21.90
N ARG A 120 7.67 6.58 21.23
CA ARG A 120 7.48 6.27 19.80
C ARG A 120 6.78 4.92 19.62
N SER A 121 6.24 4.72 18.43
CA SER A 121 5.55 3.48 18.05
C SER A 121 6.42 2.23 18.26
N LYS A 122 7.72 2.30 17.93
CA LYS A 122 8.71 1.22 18.14
C LYS A 122 8.90 0.79 19.59
N ASP A 123 8.61 1.67 20.55
CA ASP A 123 8.79 1.37 21.96
C ASP A 123 7.66 0.45 22.48
N VAL A 124 6.48 0.47 21.84
CA VAL A 124 5.27 -0.27 22.25
C VAL A 124 4.77 -1.25 21.20
N ALA A 125 5.30 -1.22 19.99
CA ALA A 125 4.89 -2.07 18.89
C ALA A 125 6.06 -2.48 18.00
N ARG A 126 5.86 -3.54 17.21
CA ARG A 126 6.75 -3.93 16.12
C ARG A 126 6.05 -3.68 14.78
N VAL A 127 6.78 -3.13 13.84
CA VAL A 127 6.26 -2.86 12.49
C VAL A 127 6.97 -3.75 11.48
N HIS A 128 6.21 -4.45 10.66
CA HIS A 128 6.76 -5.25 9.58
C HIS A 128 5.85 -5.26 8.37
N LEU A 129 6.44 -5.58 7.23
CA LEU A 129 5.69 -5.76 5.99
C LEU A 129 5.23 -7.20 5.90
N VAL A 130 3.94 -7.38 5.68
CA VAL A 130 3.32 -8.69 5.52
C VAL A 130 2.47 -8.72 4.26
N PRO A 131 2.27 -9.91 3.67
CA PRO A 131 1.26 -10.04 2.64
C PRO A 131 -0.13 -9.85 3.26
N GLN A 132 -0.95 -9.01 2.64
CA GLN A 132 -2.36 -8.88 3.01
C GLN A 132 -3.04 -10.26 2.93
N ALA A 133 -3.92 -10.54 3.88
CA ALA A 133 -4.66 -11.80 3.89
C ALA A 133 -5.37 -12.01 2.55
N SER A 134 -4.95 -13.05 1.83
CA SER A 134 -5.53 -13.37 0.52
C SER A 134 -6.93 -13.94 0.69
N ARG A 135 -7.89 -13.37 -0.03
CA ARG A 135 -9.28 -13.86 -0.08
C ARG A 135 -9.50 -14.90 -1.16
N GLY A 136 -8.49 -15.17 -1.98
CA GLY A 136 -8.56 -16.18 -3.04
C GLY A 136 -7.20 -16.43 -3.66
N ILE A 137 -7.00 -17.67 -4.10
CA ILE A 137 -5.81 -18.09 -4.83
C ILE A 137 -6.23 -18.35 -6.26
N LEU A 138 -5.52 -17.77 -7.21
CA LEU A 138 -5.64 -18.09 -8.61
C LEU A 138 -4.44 -18.95 -9.01
N ALA A 139 -4.72 -20.14 -9.55
CA ALA A 139 -3.70 -21.04 -10.05
C ALA A 139 -3.90 -21.33 -11.53
N LYS A 140 -2.80 -21.46 -12.26
CA LYS A 140 -2.74 -21.97 -13.64
C LYS A 140 -1.66 -23.03 -13.68
N GLU A 141 -2.01 -24.23 -14.12
CA GLU A 141 -1.08 -25.38 -14.22
C GLU A 141 -0.34 -25.69 -12.92
N GLY A 142 -1.05 -25.56 -11.78
CA GLY A 142 -0.48 -25.80 -10.45
C GLY A 142 0.33 -24.65 -9.87
N ALA A 143 0.39 -23.52 -10.57
CA ALA A 143 1.17 -22.36 -10.19
C ALA A 143 0.29 -21.16 -9.80
N ALA A 144 0.61 -20.47 -8.72
CA ALA A 144 -0.08 -19.25 -8.36
C ALA A 144 0.25 -18.13 -9.37
N VAL A 145 -0.77 -17.45 -9.85
CA VAL A 145 -0.65 -16.41 -10.89
C VAL A 145 -1.45 -15.18 -10.54
N VAL A 146 -1.12 -14.06 -11.19
CA VAL A 146 -1.89 -12.83 -11.13
C VAL A 146 -2.58 -12.63 -12.47
N ARG A 147 -3.90 -12.36 -12.45
CA ARG A 147 -4.70 -12.17 -13.65
C ARG A 147 -5.46 -10.85 -13.60
N VAL A 148 -5.55 -10.22 -14.76
CA VAL A 148 -6.39 -9.04 -15.00
C VAL A 148 -7.70 -9.47 -15.67
N PHE A 149 -8.80 -8.93 -15.21
CA PHE A 149 -10.09 -8.97 -15.89
C PHE A 149 -10.43 -7.56 -16.34
N VAL A 150 -10.70 -7.42 -17.63
CA VAL A 150 -11.14 -6.15 -18.20
C VAL A 150 -12.61 -6.30 -18.56
N VAL A 151 -13.45 -5.42 -18.02
CA VAL A 151 -14.88 -5.43 -18.24
C VAL A 151 -15.23 -4.38 -19.28
N ALA A 152 -15.84 -4.82 -20.39
CA ALA A 152 -16.31 -3.92 -21.43
C ALA A 152 -17.53 -3.12 -20.95
N ARG A 153 -17.64 -1.88 -21.40
CA ARG A 153 -18.85 -1.07 -21.19
C ARG A 153 -20.01 -1.65 -21.99
N TYR A 154 -21.21 -1.57 -21.42
CA TYR A 154 -22.43 -1.98 -22.13
C TYR A 154 -22.57 -1.24 -23.48
N GLY A 155 -22.79 -1.98 -24.56
CA GLY A 155 -22.88 -1.45 -25.90
C GLY A 155 -21.57 -1.35 -26.68
N ALA A 156 -20.43 -1.67 -26.08
CA ALA A 156 -19.17 -1.78 -26.80
C ALA A 156 -19.16 -3.02 -27.70
N THR A 157 -18.62 -2.88 -28.92
CA THR A 157 -18.46 -4.01 -29.85
C THR A 157 -17.31 -4.90 -29.36
N PRO A 158 -17.53 -6.21 -29.09
CA PRO A 158 -16.50 -7.07 -28.52
C PRO A 158 -15.20 -7.11 -29.31
N MET A 159 -15.28 -7.10 -30.64
CA MET A 159 -14.09 -7.10 -31.52
C MET A 159 -13.27 -5.83 -31.38
N GLU A 160 -13.92 -4.67 -31.43
CA GLU A 160 -13.26 -3.36 -31.26
C GLU A 160 -12.61 -3.25 -29.88
N PHE A 161 -13.31 -3.73 -28.84
CA PHE A 161 -12.80 -3.78 -27.49
C PHE A 161 -11.51 -4.61 -27.36
N ILE A 162 -11.45 -5.81 -27.98
CA ILE A 162 -10.27 -6.69 -27.98
C ILE A 162 -9.04 -6.02 -28.63
N TYR A 163 -9.27 -5.23 -29.67
CA TYR A 163 -8.18 -4.51 -30.35
C TYR A 163 -7.71 -3.25 -29.61
N THR A 164 -8.54 -2.72 -28.71
CA THR A 164 -8.23 -1.49 -27.96
C THR A 164 -7.50 -1.78 -26.64
N VAL A 165 -7.71 -2.97 -26.06
CA VAL A 165 -7.09 -3.46 -24.83
C VAL A 165 -5.84 -4.28 -25.12
#